data_1d3013a11207e425efa506efba23686a
#
_entry.id   1d3013a11207e425efa506efba23686a
#
_cell.length_a   1.000
_cell.length_b   1.000
_cell.length_c   1.000
_cell.angle_alpha   90.00
_cell.angle_beta   90.00
_cell.angle_gamma   90.00
#
_symmetry.space_group_name_H-M   'P 1'
#
loop_
_entity.id
_entity.type
_entity.pdbx_description
1 polymer ?
#
loop_
_entity_poly.entity_id
_entity_poly.type
_entity_poly.pdbx_seq_one_letter_code
_entity_poly.pdbx_strand_id
1 'polypeptide(L)'
;TGCGVLLDVNNVYVSARNHGFDPSAYLRAIPRHVVREIHLAGFTVNRFDDGELLVDTHNRPVWPAVWTLYRQAVQRFGPIPTLIEWDTDLPELAVLVDEARRADAILEERHAQAA
;
A
#
# COMPACT_ATOMS: atom_id res chain seq x y z
N THR A 1 6.44 12.85 -20.48
CA THR A 1 7.52 13.28 -19.60
C THR A 1 8.26 12.08 -19.07
N GLY A 2 9.51 12.20 -18.71
CA GLY A 2 10.29 11.14 -18.09
C GLY A 2 10.09 10.97 -16.59
N CYS A 3 9.07 11.60 -16.00
CA CYS A 3 8.85 11.56 -14.56
C CYS A 3 8.22 10.24 -14.13
N GLY A 4 8.74 9.66 -13.05
CA GLY A 4 8.15 8.49 -12.40
C GLY A 4 6.99 8.89 -11.48
N VAL A 5 6.20 7.90 -11.09
CA VAL A 5 5.05 8.06 -10.20
C VAL A 5 5.35 7.38 -8.87
N LEU A 6 5.04 8.07 -7.77
CA LEU A 6 4.97 7.46 -6.45
C LEU A 6 3.56 6.88 -6.28
N LEU A 7 3.47 5.60 -5.96
CA LEU A 7 2.20 4.91 -5.75
C LEU A 7 1.97 4.72 -4.26
N ASP A 8 0.99 5.41 -3.70
CA ASP A 8 0.57 5.23 -2.31
C ASP A 8 -0.57 4.22 -2.27
N VAL A 9 -0.24 2.96 -1.98
CA VAL A 9 -1.19 1.85 -1.99
C VAL A 9 -2.24 2.02 -0.91
N ASN A 10 -1.87 2.55 0.26
CA ASN A 10 -2.83 2.80 1.33
C ASN A 10 -3.88 3.83 0.89
N ASN A 11 -3.43 4.92 0.27
CA ASN A 11 -4.33 5.96 -0.24
C ASN A 11 -5.28 5.42 -1.30
N VAL A 12 -4.79 4.59 -2.22
CA VAL A 12 -5.63 3.94 -3.23
C VAL A 12 -6.72 3.11 -2.56
N TYR A 13 -6.36 2.31 -1.56
CA TYR A 13 -7.34 1.47 -0.85
C TYR A 13 -8.37 2.33 -0.10
N VAL A 14 -7.91 3.33 0.65
CA VAL A 14 -8.78 4.23 1.42
C VAL A 14 -9.76 4.94 0.47
N SER A 15 -9.26 5.48 -0.63
CA SER A 15 -10.09 6.18 -1.61
C SER A 15 -11.09 5.24 -2.27
N ALA A 16 -10.68 4.02 -2.60
CA ALA A 16 -11.54 3.02 -3.22
C ALA A 16 -12.71 2.66 -2.31
N ARG A 17 -12.44 2.44 -1.02
CA ARG A 17 -13.50 2.12 -0.04
C ARG A 17 -14.44 3.28 0.19
N ASN A 18 -13.92 4.50 0.28
CA ASN A 18 -14.73 5.69 0.53
C ASN A 18 -15.59 6.09 -0.67
N HIS A 19 -15.10 5.87 -1.88
CA HIS A 19 -15.78 6.28 -3.12
C HIS A 19 -16.42 5.14 -3.91
N GLY A 20 -16.22 3.90 -3.48
CA GLY A 20 -16.90 2.75 -4.07
C GLY A 20 -16.34 2.27 -5.39
N PHE A 21 -15.02 2.43 -5.65
CA PHE A 21 -14.42 1.86 -6.86
C PHE A 21 -13.52 0.66 -6.51
N ASP A 22 -13.14 -0.11 -7.55
CA ASP A 22 -12.28 -1.28 -7.40
C ASP A 22 -10.81 -0.85 -7.40
N PRO A 23 -10.08 -1.03 -6.28
CA PRO A 23 -8.67 -0.64 -6.22
C PRO A 23 -7.80 -1.44 -7.17
N SER A 24 -8.12 -2.72 -7.42
CA SER A 24 -7.37 -3.55 -8.37
C SER A 24 -7.49 -3.01 -9.80
N ALA A 25 -8.69 -2.56 -10.18
CA ALA A 25 -8.91 -1.94 -11.49
C ALA A 25 -8.11 -0.63 -11.61
N TYR A 26 -8.04 0.13 -10.53
CA TYR A 26 -7.22 1.35 -10.49
C TYR A 26 -5.75 1.04 -10.78
N LEU A 27 -5.19 0.02 -10.15
CA LEU A 27 -3.80 -0.40 -10.39
C LEU A 27 -3.59 -0.83 -11.83
N ARG A 28 -4.54 -1.56 -12.41
CA ARG A 28 -4.44 -2.02 -13.81
C ARG A 28 -4.47 -0.89 -14.82
N ALA A 29 -5.04 0.26 -14.45
CA ALA A 29 -5.10 1.43 -15.31
C ALA A 29 -3.77 2.22 -15.36
N ILE A 30 -2.88 1.99 -14.39
CA ILE A 30 -1.58 2.66 -14.34
C ILE A 30 -0.60 1.94 -15.28
N PRO A 31 0.11 2.63 -16.18
CA PRO A 31 1.13 1.99 -17.03
C PRO A 31 2.21 1.29 -16.20
N ARG A 32 2.65 0.11 -16.66
CA ARG A 32 3.56 -0.75 -15.89
C ARG A 32 4.91 -0.13 -15.56
N HIS A 33 5.39 0.77 -16.40
CA HIS A 33 6.76 1.28 -16.31
C HIS A 33 6.89 2.61 -15.60
N VAL A 34 5.79 3.20 -15.12
CA VAL A 34 5.84 4.56 -14.54
C VAL A 34 6.03 4.58 -13.03
N VAL A 35 5.73 3.49 -12.32
CA VAL A 35 5.85 3.45 -10.85
C VAL A 35 7.31 3.30 -10.46
N ARG A 36 7.81 4.24 -9.66
CA ARG A 36 9.21 4.28 -9.20
C ARG A 36 9.38 4.04 -7.72
N GLU A 37 8.34 4.25 -6.95
CA GLU A 37 8.35 4.09 -5.51
C GLU A 37 6.95 3.76 -5.04
N ILE A 38 6.85 2.91 -4.00
CA ILE A 38 5.58 2.52 -3.39
C ILE A 38 5.60 2.89 -1.91
N HIS A 39 4.53 3.49 -1.43
CA HIS A 39 4.34 3.75 -0.01
C HIS A 39 3.21 2.90 0.55
N LEU A 40 3.43 2.38 1.76
CA LEU A 40 2.46 1.60 2.52
C LEU A 40 2.26 2.25 3.89
N ALA A 41 1.04 2.24 4.37
CA ALA A 41 0.72 2.79 5.67
C ALA A 41 -0.55 2.15 6.23
N GLY A 42 -0.89 2.43 7.47
CA GLY A 42 -2.15 2.05 8.07
C GLY A 42 -3.19 3.15 7.96
N PHE A 43 -4.44 2.79 8.14
CA PHE A 43 -5.55 3.74 8.16
C PHE A 43 -6.45 3.49 9.36
N THR A 44 -7.30 4.45 9.68
CA THR A 44 -8.29 4.36 10.74
C THR A 44 -9.70 4.30 10.14
N VAL A 45 -10.58 3.53 10.75
CA VAL A 45 -11.99 3.46 10.35
C VAL A 45 -12.80 4.27 11.35
N ASN A 46 -13.45 5.32 10.88
CA ASN A 46 -14.40 6.09 11.68
C ASN A 46 -15.80 5.62 11.35
N ARG A 47 -16.55 5.21 12.37
CA ARG A 47 -17.91 4.69 12.21
C ARG A 47 -18.93 5.71 12.63
N PHE A 48 -19.94 5.88 11.79
CA PHE A 48 -21.08 6.78 12.03
C PHE A 48 -22.37 5.99 11.92
N ASP A 49 -23.50 6.57 12.32
CA ASP A 49 -24.80 5.91 12.25
C ASP A 49 -25.18 5.51 10.82
N ASP A 50 -24.74 6.27 9.83
CA ASP A 50 -25.07 6.07 8.41
C ASP A 50 -23.94 5.44 7.59
N GLY A 51 -22.87 4.98 8.23
CA GLY A 51 -21.79 4.29 7.51
C GLY A 51 -20.42 4.45 8.14
N GLU A 52 -19.40 4.14 7.35
CA GLU A 52 -18.01 4.19 7.74
C GLU A 52 -17.22 5.13 6.82
N LEU A 53 -16.22 5.79 7.38
CA LEU A 53 -15.25 6.58 6.62
C LEU A 53 -13.84 6.10 6.98
N LEU A 54 -13.05 5.73 5.98
CA LEU A 54 -11.65 5.40 6.17
C LEU A 54 -10.81 6.68 6.08
N VAL A 55 -9.86 6.83 7.00
CA VAL A 55 -8.98 7.99 7.06
C VAL A 55 -7.53 7.52 6.97
N ASP A 56 -6.78 8.09 6.04
CA ASP A 56 -5.38 7.76 5.77
C ASP A 56 -4.49 8.40 6.86
N THR A 57 -4.47 7.78 8.04
CA THR A 57 -3.89 8.37 9.24
C THR A 57 -2.39 8.11 9.43
N HIS A 58 -1.85 7.06 8.83
CA HIS A 58 -0.45 6.64 8.99
C HIS A 58 -0.03 6.44 10.46
N ASN A 59 -0.93 5.88 11.28
CA ASN A 59 -0.68 5.68 12.70
C ASN A 59 -1.00 4.26 13.19
N ARG A 60 -1.09 3.31 12.27
CA ARG A 60 -1.42 1.91 12.56
C ARG A 60 -0.63 0.99 11.67
N PRO A 61 -0.56 -0.32 11.98
CA PRO A 61 0.01 -1.30 11.05
C PRO A 61 -0.71 -1.28 9.71
N VAL A 62 -0.03 -1.71 8.66
CA VAL A 62 -0.64 -1.89 7.33
C VAL A 62 -1.75 -2.94 7.46
N TRP A 63 -2.94 -2.62 6.98
CA TRP A 63 -4.09 -3.54 7.06
C TRP A 63 -3.91 -4.72 6.10
N PRO A 64 -4.49 -5.90 6.41
CA PRO A 64 -4.40 -7.07 5.53
C PRO A 64 -4.86 -6.80 4.09
N ALA A 65 -5.94 -6.04 3.92
CA ALA A 65 -6.44 -5.69 2.58
C ALA A 65 -5.44 -4.82 1.80
N VAL A 66 -4.69 -3.96 2.49
CA VAL A 66 -3.65 -3.14 1.87
C VAL A 66 -2.46 -4.01 1.47
N TRP A 67 -2.08 -5.00 2.30
CA TRP A 67 -1.06 -5.98 1.94
C TRP A 67 -1.44 -6.77 0.68
N THR A 68 -2.71 -7.17 0.57
CA THR A 68 -3.20 -7.87 -0.62
C THR A 68 -3.07 -6.99 -1.86
N LEU A 69 -3.45 -5.72 -1.74
CA LEU A 69 -3.32 -4.76 -2.84
C LEU A 69 -1.86 -4.51 -3.20
N TYR A 70 -0.97 -4.47 -2.19
CA TYR A 70 0.47 -4.34 -2.42
C TYR A 70 1.02 -5.52 -3.23
N ARG A 71 0.60 -6.77 -2.91
CA ARG A 71 0.99 -7.92 -3.71
C ARG A 71 0.61 -7.75 -5.18
N GLN A 72 -0.60 -7.25 -5.44
CA GLN A 72 -1.05 -6.99 -6.81
C GLN A 72 -0.20 -5.91 -7.48
N ALA A 73 0.15 -4.85 -6.74
CA ALA A 73 1.01 -3.79 -7.26
C ALA A 73 2.41 -4.33 -7.62
N VAL A 74 3.00 -5.14 -6.74
CA VAL A 74 4.32 -5.73 -7.00
C VAL A 74 4.28 -6.70 -8.18
N GLN A 75 3.19 -7.48 -8.32
CA GLN A 75 3.01 -8.38 -9.47
C GLN A 75 2.98 -7.59 -10.78
N ARG A 76 2.30 -6.43 -10.77
CA ARG A 76 2.14 -5.63 -11.97
C ARG A 76 3.38 -4.79 -12.29
N PHE A 77 3.94 -4.10 -11.28
CA PHE A 77 5.00 -3.10 -11.50
C PHE A 77 6.41 -3.65 -11.27
N GLY A 78 6.53 -4.80 -10.63
CA GLY A 78 7.82 -5.40 -10.30
C GLY A 78 8.30 -5.03 -8.90
N PRO A 79 9.54 -5.42 -8.54
CA PRO A 79 10.09 -5.18 -7.21
C PRO A 79 10.53 -3.73 -7.04
N ILE A 80 9.57 -2.85 -6.83
CA ILE A 80 9.76 -1.41 -6.71
C ILE A 80 10.15 -1.04 -5.27
N PRO A 81 11.09 -0.11 -5.04
CA PRO A 81 11.43 0.35 -3.70
C PRO A 81 10.19 0.78 -2.93
N THR A 82 10.09 0.31 -1.69
CA THR A 82 8.87 0.48 -0.87
C THR A 82 9.23 1.12 0.47
N LEU A 83 8.45 2.13 0.87
CA LEU A 83 8.56 2.80 2.16
C LEU A 83 7.32 2.49 3.01
N ILE A 84 7.54 2.04 4.24
CA ILE A 84 6.48 1.93 5.24
C ILE A 84 6.41 3.26 5.99
N GLU A 85 5.25 3.90 5.94
CA GLU A 85 5.02 5.17 6.64
C GLU A 85 4.22 4.97 7.92
N TRP A 86 4.72 5.53 9.01
CA TRP A 86 4.05 5.51 10.29
C TRP A 86 4.42 6.81 11.00
N ASP A 87 3.56 7.80 10.90
CA ASP A 87 3.90 9.19 11.17
C ASP A 87 3.58 9.65 12.59
N THR A 88 2.55 9.03 13.22
CA THR A 88 2.13 9.35 14.60
C THR A 88 1.82 8.06 15.35
N ASP A 89 1.68 8.15 16.68
CA ASP A 89 1.46 6.98 17.54
C ASP A 89 2.49 5.89 17.28
N LEU A 90 3.77 6.28 17.30
CA LEU A 90 4.87 5.40 16.91
C LEU A 90 4.94 4.15 17.79
N PRO A 91 5.01 2.95 17.19
CA PRO A 91 5.13 1.70 17.92
C PRO A 91 6.59 1.43 18.32
N GLU A 92 6.81 0.31 18.99
CA GLU A 92 8.18 -0.17 19.23
C GLU A 92 8.87 -0.45 17.89
N LEU A 93 10.20 -0.28 17.88
CA LEU A 93 11.00 -0.51 16.67
C LEU A 93 10.79 -1.89 16.07
N ALA A 94 10.63 -2.92 16.91
CA ALA A 94 10.39 -4.29 16.44
C ALA A 94 9.15 -4.38 15.54
N VAL A 95 8.10 -3.64 15.83
CA VAL A 95 6.87 -3.61 15.02
C VAL A 95 7.14 -3.00 13.64
N LEU A 96 7.89 -1.89 13.60
CA LEU A 96 8.27 -1.26 12.33
C LEU A 96 9.15 -2.18 11.48
N VAL A 97 10.11 -2.85 12.11
CA VAL A 97 11.01 -3.78 11.43
C VAL A 97 10.21 -4.96 10.85
N ASP A 98 9.24 -5.49 11.60
CA ASP A 98 8.39 -6.59 11.13
C ASP A 98 7.55 -6.18 9.92
N GLU A 99 7.02 -4.96 9.91
CA GLU A 99 6.30 -4.43 8.75
C GLU A 99 7.21 -4.35 7.52
N ALA A 100 8.43 -3.83 7.70
CA ALA A 100 9.41 -3.74 6.61
C ALA A 100 9.82 -5.12 6.09
N ARG A 101 10.00 -6.11 6.98
CA ARG A 101 10.31 -7.49 6.60
C ARG A 101 9.18 -8.13 5.80
N ARG A 102 7.95 -7.80 6.14
CA ARG A 102 6.79 -8.30 5.41
C ARG A 102 6.78 -7.79 3.97
N ALA A 103 7.11 -6.51 3.76
CA ALA A 103 7.26 -5.95 2.43
C ALA A 103 8.41 -6.62 1.68
N ASP A 104 9.55 -6.82 2.33
CA ASP A 104 10.70 -7.51 1.74
C ASP A 104 10.35 -8.91 1.27
N ALA A 105 9.60 -9.67 2.07
CA ALA A 105 9.18 -11.03 1.71
C ALA A 105 8.33 -11.03 0.44
N ILE A 106 7.44 -10.07 0.28
CA ILE A 106 6.61 -9.94 -0.93
C ILE A 106 7.47 -9.57 -2.14
N LEU A 107 8.43 -8.67 -1.98
CA LEU A 107 9.36 -8.31 -3.04
C LEU A 107 10.23 -9.50 -3.48
N GLU A 108 10.70 -10.30 -2.52
CA GLU A 108 11.48 -11.50 -2.80
C GLU A 108 10.68 -12.55 -3.55
N GLU A 109 9.41 -12.78 -3.17
CA GLU A 109 8.51 -13.65 -3.90
C GLU A 109 8.40 -13.26 -5.37
N ARG A 110 8.21 -11.97 -5.63
CA ARG A 110 8.10 -11.44 -7.00
C ARG A 110 9.39 -11.64 -7.78
N HIS A 111 10.53 -11.40 -7.14
CA HIS A 111 11.84 -11.58 -7.76
C HIS A 111 12.08 -13.04 -8.12
N ALA A 112 11.76 -13.96 -7.23
CA ALA A 112 11.87 -15.40 -7.49
C ALA A 112 10.97 -15.86 -8.65
N GLN A 113 9.76 -15.32 -8.77
CA GLN A 113 8.85 -15.63 -9.87
C GLN A 113 9.37 -15.09 -11.21
N ALA A 114 10.11 -13.99 -11.20
CA ALA A 114 10.68 -13.40 -12.41
C ALA A 114 11.92 -14.15 -12.89
N ALA A 115 12.57 -14.87 -12.01
CA ALA A 115 13.73 -15.70 -12.34
C ALA A 115 13.28 -17.02 -12.95
#